data_278ff1602bf45100170ff64841a3c06a
#
_entry.id   278ff1602bf45100170ff64841a3c06a
#
_cell.length_a   1.000
_cell.length_b   1.000
_cell.length_c   1.000
_cell.angle_alpha   90.00
_cell.angle_beta   90.00
_cell.angle_gamma   90.00
#
_symmetry.space_group_name_H-M   'P 1'
#
loop_
_entity.id
_entity.type
_entity.pdbx_description
1 polymer ?
#
loop_
_entity_poly.entity_id
_entity_poly.type
_entity_poly.pdbx_seq_one_letter_code
_entity_poly.pdbx_strand_id
1 'polypeptide(L)'
;MSEKPPSDVPLPYADRPVATAPGHWVLARAGKRVLRPGGAALTAAMLDHARLPGSDVVELAPGLGRTAAEIVAARPASYTAIDRDPQAAARVAAVVGDRGVVRQGEAADTGLDDACADVVVGEAMLTMQGDKSKAAIVAEAARVLRPGGRYAIHELGVAPDDIDEEYYTQLRRDLARAIHVNARPMTAAAWRGLLEDAGLVVDWVDTAPMALLKMSRNLRDEGPGGAARIMWNVMRDKALRARVMEMRRTFTRYEKDMVGIALVAHKPEAGAGTAPEEAGAEGSSPGA
;
A
#
# COMPACT_ATOMS: atom_id res chain seq x y z
N MET A 1 -10.44 19.95 10.39
CA MET A 1 -11.71 19.33 10.85
C MET A 1 -11.72 17.92 10.29
N SER A 2 -11.61 16.90 11.14
CA SER A 2 -11.60 15.49 10.69
C SER A 2 -13.05 15.09 10.39
N GLU A 3 -13.45 15.10 9.13
CA GLU A 3 -14.74 14.57 8.71
C GLU A 3 -14.86 13.10 9.11
N LYS A 4 -15.91 12.81 9.85
CA LYS A 4 -16.27 11.45 10.24
C LYS A 4 -16.63 10.68 8.95
N PRO A 5 -16.01 9.53 8.66
CA PRO A 5 -16.42 8.76 7.49
C PRO A 5 -17.90 8.43 7.59
N PRO A 6 -18.62 8.37 6.47
CA PRO A 6 -20.05 8.10 6.45
C PRO A 6 -20.34 6.80 7.19
N SER A 7 -21.15 6.90 8.25
CA SER A 7 -21.51 5.78 9.13
C SER A 7 -22.42 4.75 8.44
N ASP A 8 -22.97 5.06 7.28
CA ASP A 8 -24.10 4.37 6.68
C ASP A 8 -23.70 3.35 5.59
N VAL A 9 -22.43 3.34 5.12
CA VAL A 9 -21.95 2.33 4.18
C VAL A 9 -21.36 1.15 4.95
N PRO A 10 -21.89 -0.08 4.81
CA PRO A 10 -21.38 -1.26 5.49
C PRO A 10 -19.89 -1.50 5.20
N LEU A 11 -19.16 -2.08 6.16
CA LEU A 11 -17.80 -2.54 5.90
C LEU A 11 -17.84 -3.73 4.93
N PRO A 12 -16.88 -3.85 4.01
CA PRO A 12 -16.70 -5.05 3.22
C PRO A 12 -16.66 -6.28 4.12
N TYR A 13 -17.28 -7.38 3.66
CA TYR A 13 -17.42 -8.62 4.43
C TYR A 13 -18.18 -8.48 5.77
N ALA A 14 -19.02 -7.45 5.96
CA ALA A 14 -19.78 -7.26 7.20
C ALA A 14 -20.61 -8.50 7.60
N ASP A 15 -21.15 -9.21 6.61
CA ASP A 15 -22.00 -10.39 6.81
C ASP A 15 -21.23 -11.69 7.09
N ARG A 16 -19.89 -11.70 6.90
CA ARG A 16 -19.08 -12.89 7.18
C ARG A 16 -18.83 -13.04 8.68
N PRO A 17 -18.80 -14.28 9.22
CA PRO A 17 -18.38 -14.52 10.60
C PRO A 17 -16.97 -13.96 10.84
N VAL A 18 -16.75 -13.35 12.00
CA VAL A 18 -15.43 -12.81 12.41
C VAL A 18 -14.32 -13.87 12.33
N ALA A 19 -14.68 -15.12 12.63
CA ALA A 19 -13.74 -16.24 12.61
C ALA A 19 -13.13 -16.51 11.22
N THR A 20 -13.83 -16.19 10.14
CA THR A 20 -13.39 -16.45 8.75
C THR A 20 -13.04 -15.17 7.97
N ALA A 21 -13.28 -14.01 8.56
CA ALA A 21 -13.01 -12.73 7.91
C ALA A 21 -11.49 -12.47 7.79
N PRO A 22 -11.02 -11.84 6.67
CA PRO A 22 -9.66 -11.36 6.55
C PRO A 22 -9.25 -10.43 7.68
N GLY A 23 -7.99 -10.51 8.13
CA GLY A 23 -7.50 -9.81 9.32
C GLY A 23 -7.70 -8.30 9.30
N HIS A 24 -7.49 -7.64 8.16
CA HIS A 24 -7.71 -6.20 8.02
C HIS A 24 -9.18 -5.82 8.22
N TRP A 25 -10.15 -6.62 7.76
CA TRP A 25 -11.58 -6.38 8.01
C TRP A 25 -11.98 -6.69 9.45
N VAL A 26 -11.31 -7.68 10.10
CA VAL A 26 -11.46 -7.91 11.55
C VAL A 26 -11.02 -6.66 12.34
N LEU A 27 -9.89 -6.07 11.98
CA LEU A 27 -9.41 -4.83 12.61
C LEU A 27 -10.31 -3.63 12.32
N ALA A 28 -10.85 -3.52 11.09
CA ALA A 28 -11.83 -2.49 10.76
C ALA A 28 -13.11 -2.64 11.60
N ARG A 29 -13.61 -3.86 11.81
CA ARG A 29 -14.75 -4.14 12.72
C ARG A 29 -14.43 -3.80 14.17
N ALA A 30 -13.18 -3.99 14.61
CA ALA A 30 -12.75 -3.52 15.93
C ALA A 30 -12.81 -1.98 16.07
N GLY A 31 -12.96 -1.26 14.97
CA GLY A 31 -13.03 0.20 14.92
C GLY A 31 -11.72 0.86 14.50
N LYS A 32 -10.73 0.08 14.04
CA LYS A 32 -9.47 0.61 13.53
C LYS A 32 -9.68 1.19 12.13
N ARG A 33 -9.20 2.41 11.92
CA ARG A 33 -9.32 3.15 10.65
C ARG A 33 -8.01 3.20 9.88
N VAL A 34 -6.89 3.17 10.60
CA VAL A 34 -5.54 3.16 10.02
C VAL A 34 -5.04 1.72 10.01
N LEU A 35 -5.07 1.08 8.84
CA LEU A 35 -4.70 -0.33 8.64
C LEU A 35 -3.35 -0.45 7.89
N ARG A 36 -2.46 0.51 8.13
CA ARG A 36 -1.19 0.69 7.42
C ARG A 36 -0.03 0.05 8.19
N PRO A 37 0.76 -0.83 7.57
CA PRO A 37 2.03 -1.26 8.16
C PRO A 37 2.94 -0.02 8.38
N GLY A 38 3.62 0.11 9.51
CA GLY A 38 4.42 1.31 9.77
C GLY A 38 3.66 2.58 10.17
N GLY A 39 2.32 2.66 9.91
CA GLY A 39 1.41 3.72 10.39
C GLY A 39 1.35 4.98 9.52
N ALA A 40 0.57 5.96 9.97
CA ALA A 40 0.23 7.16 9.19
C ALA A 40 1.43 8.05 8.82
N ALA A 41 2.48 8.07 9.64
CA ALA A 41 3.65 8.91 9.37
C ALA A 41 4.41 8.44 8.11
N LEU A 42 4.54 7.13 7.90
CA LEU A 42 5.19 6.58 6.72
C LEU A 42 4.36 6.86 5.45
N THR A 43 3.02 6.76 5.52
CA THR A 43 2.14 7.17 4.42
C THR A 43 2.31 8.66 4.11
N ALA A 44 2.32 9.54 5.13
CA ALA A 44 2.48 10.96 4.91
C ALA A 44 3.80 11.29 4.18
N ALA A 45 4.91 10.66 4.60
CA ALA A 45 6.20 10.80 3.92
C ALA A 45 6.15 10.30 2.47
N MET A 46 5.53 9.14 2.22
CA MET A 46 5.33 8.62 0.88
C MET A 46 4.54 9.58 -0.02
N LEU A 47 3.41 10.10 0.48
CA LEU A 47 2.56 11.02 -0.29
C LEU A 47 3.26 12.35 -0.59
N ASP A 48 4.13 12.84 0.31
CA ASP A 48 4.97 14.02 0.08
C ASP A 48 5.95 13.78 -1.08
N HIS A 49 6.65 12.64 -1.08
CA HIS A 49 7.55 12.26 -2.18
C HIS A 49 6.82 11.97 -3.49
N ALA A 50 5.54 11.57 -3.45
CA ALA A 50 4.71 11.36 -4.62
C ALA A 50 4.32 12.66 -5.35
N ARG A 51 4.38 13.83 -4.69
CA ARG A 51 4.09 15.16 -5.27
C ARG A 51 2.66 15.29 -5.81
N LEU A 52 1.68 15.08 -4.95
CA LEU A 52 0.26 15.07 -5.30
C LEU A 52 -0.37 16.41 -5.78
N PRO A 53 0.03 17.61 -5.26
CA PRO A 53 -0.63 18.85 -5.63
C PRO A 53 -0.61 19.14 -7.12
N GLY A 54 -1.77 19.34 -7.72
CA GLY A 54 -1.92 19.64 -9.16
C GLY A 54 -1.69 18.46 -10.11
N SER A 55 -1.50 17.23 -9.59
CA SER A 55 -1.28 16.01 -10.37
C SER A 55 -2.59 15.28 -10.69
N ASP A 56 -2.65 14.54 -11.79
CA ASP A 56 -3.67 13.54 -12.05
C ASP A 56 -3.33 12.27 -11.28
N VAL A 57 -4.14 11.92 -10.27
CA VAL A 57 -3.84 10.83 -9.33
C VAL A 57 -4.77 9.65 -9.53
N VAL A 58 -4.19 8.45 -9.62
CA VAL A 58 -4.90 7.17 -9.60
C VAL A 58 -4.56 6.43 -8.29
N GLU A 59 -5.56 6.02 -7.51
CA GLU A 59 -5.38 5.17 -6.32
C GLU A 59 -5.91 3.76 -6.57
N LEU A 60 -5.08 2.76 -6.34
CA LEU A 60 -5.42 1.36 -6.49
C LEU A 60 -5.83 0.76 -5.14
N ALA A 61 -7.00 0.11 -5.09
CA ALA A 61 -7.58 -0.55 -3.93
C ALA A 61 -7.64 0.36 -2.66
N PRO A 62 -8.28 1.52 -2.71
CA PRO A 62 -8.35 2.50 -1.61
C PRO A 62 -9.02 1.99 -0.32
N GLY A 63 -9.75 0.90 -0.36
CA GLY A 63 -10.31 0.19 0.78
C GLY A 63 -11.22 1.04 1.67
N LEU A 64 -10.72 1.48 2.84
CA LEU A 64 -11.49 2.31 3.78
C LEU A 64 -11.54 3.81 3.40
N GLY A 65 -10.83 4.23 2.35
CA GLY A 65 -10.79 5.60 1.87
C GLY A 65 -9.98 6.57 2.74
N ARG A 66 -9.12 6.05 3.64
CA ARG A 66 -8.32 6.93 4.49
C ARG A 66 -7.25 7.66 3.68
N THR A 67 -6.55 6.96 2.81
CA THR A 67 -5.54 7.52 1.91
C THR A 67 -6.20 8.39 0.86
N ALA A 68 -7.36 7.97 0.32
CA ALA A 68 -8.20 8.79 -0.56
C ALA A 68 -8.50 10.19 0.03
N ALA A 69 -8.89 10.25 1.31
CA ALA A 69 -9.14 11.53 1.99
C ALA A 69 -7.89 12.41 2.08
N GLU A 70 -6.72 11.81 2.31
CA GLU A 70 -5.43 12.52 2.37
C GLU A 70 -5.00 13.02 0.98
N ILE A 71 -5.18 12.18 -0.06
CA ILE A 71 -4.88 12.55 -1.45
C ILE A 71 -5.75 13.73 -1.89
N VAL A 72 -7.08 13.66 -1.73
CA VAL A 72 -7.95 14.77 -2.16
C VAL A 72 -7.75 16.05 -1.33
N ALA A 73 -7.30 15.93 -0.08
CA ALA A 73 -6.91 17.08 0.75
C ALA A 73 -5.64 17.77 0.22
N ALA A 74 -4.75 17.05 -0.46
CA ALA A 74 -3.56 17.59 -1.11
C ALA A 74 -3.87 18.36 -2.41
N ARG A 75 -5.14 18.43 -2.83
CA ARG A 75 -5.62 19.14 -4.03
C ARG A 75 -4.94 18.68 -5.33
N PRO A 76 -5.08 17.41 -5.71
CA PRO A 76 -4.69 16.97 -7.04
C PRO A 76 -5.51 17.69 -8.11
N ALA A 77 -5.07 17.69 -9.37
CA ALA A 77 -5.85 18.16 -10.52
C ALA A 77 -7.06 17.25 -10.74
N SER A 78 -6.86 15.95 -10.65
CA SER A 78 -7.92 14.94 -10.66
C SER A 78 -7.59 13.78 -9.71
N TYR A 79 -8.64 13.06 -9.26
CA TYR A 79 -8.50 11.84 -8.48
C TYR A 79 -9.41 10.76 -9.05
N THR A 80 -8.82 9.61 -9.36
CA THR A 80 -9.55 8.40 -9.78
C THR A 80 -9.14 7.24 -8.89
N ALA A 81 -10.11 6.55 -8.30
CA ALA A 81 -9.87 5.34 -7.51
C ALA A 81 -10.42 4.10 -8.21
N ILE A 82 -9.69 3.00 -8.14
CA ILE A 82 -10.09 1.68 -8.66
C ILE A 82 -10.14 0.69 -7.50
N ASP A 83 -11.31 0.12 -7.23
CA ASP A 83 -11.46 -0.96 -6.23
C ASP A 83 -12.35 -2.07 -6.80
N ARG A 84 -11.95 -3.32 -6.59
CA ARG A 84 -12.75 -4.48 -7.04
C ARG A 84 -13.97 -4.74 -6.15
N ASP A 85 -13.90 -4.32 -4.88
CA ASP A 85 -14.99 -4.52 -3.92
C ASP A 85 -15.99 -3.37 -4.03
N PRO A 86 -17.25 -3.65 -4.40
CA PRO A 86 -18.26 -2.59 -4.58
C PRO A 86 -18.59 -1.84 -3.28
N GLN A 87 -18.46 -2.49 -2.11
CA GLN A 87 -18.69 -1.83 -0.82
C GLN A 87 -17.53 -0.88 -0.47
N ALA A 88 -16.28 -1.28 -0.78
CA ALA A 88 -15.13 -0.40 -0.65
C ALA A 88 -15.25 0.79 -1.61
N ALA A 89 -15.56 0.55 -2.90
CA ALA A 89 -15.77 1.60 -3.88
C ALA A 89 -16.85 2.60 -3.45
N ALA A 90 -18.02 2.13 -3.00
CA ALA A 90 -19.09 2.99 -2.50
C ALA A 90 -18.67 3.82 -1.28
N ARG A 91 -17.87 3.23 -0.37
CA ARG A 91 -17.35 3.94 0.80
C ARG A 91 -16.37 5.04 0.40
N VAL A 92 -15.46 4.75 -0.52
CA VAL A 92 -14.49 5.73 -1.03
C VAL A 92 -15.22 6.85 -1.77
N ALA A 93 -16.23 6.53 -2.60
CA ALA A 93 -17.04 7.54 -3.27
C ALA A 93 -17.70 8.50 -2.26
N ALA A 94 -18.22 8.00 -1.13
CA ALA A 94 -18.76 8.83 -0.08
C ALA A 94 -17.70 9.68 0.66
N VAL A 95 -16.44 9.24 0.69
CA VAL A 95 -15.31 9.99 1.29
C VAL A 95 -14.85 11.12 0.36
N VAL A 96 -14.72 10.84 -0.94
CA VAL A 96 -14.17 11.82 -1.89
C VAL A 96 -15.24 12.80 -2.39
N GLY A 97 -16.51 12.41 -2.41
CA GLY A 97 -17.62 13.24 -2.90
C GLY A 97 -17.43 13.63 -4.36
N ASP A 98 -17.61 14.92 -4.65
CA ASP A 98 -17.43 15.52 -5.98
C ASP A 98 -15.95 15.80 -6.34
N ARG A 99 -15.03 15.52 -5.44
CA ARG A 99 -13.58 15.77 -5.64
C ARG A 99 -12.88 14.65 -6.40
N GLY A 100 -13.57 13.60 -6.83
CA GLY A 100 -12.96 12.50 -7.54
C GLY A 100 -13.96 11.47 -8.06
N VAL A 101 -13.45 10.56 -8.86
CA VAL A 101 -14.20 9.45 -9.45
C VAL A 101 -13.77 8.13 -8.84
N VAL A 102 -14.73 7.27 -8.49
CA VAL A 102 -14.46 5.91 -8.03
C VAL A 102 -15.08 4.91 -9.00
N ARG A 103 -14.28 3.98 -9.48
CA ARG A 103 -14.71 2.93 -10.41
C ARG A 103 -14.52 1.56 -9.77
N GLN A 104 -15.45 0.66 -10.01
CA GLN A 104 -15.25 -0.74 -9.71
C GLN A 104 -14.40 -1.36 -10.82
N GLY A 105 -13.27 -2.00 -10.46
CA GLY A 105 -12.34 -2.59 -11.41
C GLY A 105 -11.20 -3.32 -10.73
N GLU A 106 -10.38 -4.00 -11.51
CA GLU A 106 -9.20 -4.73 -11.04
C GLU A 106 -7.95 -3.85 -11.14
N ALA A 107 -7.08 -3.91 -10.13
CA ALA A 107 -5.84 -3.13 -10.12
C ALA A 107 -4.83 -3.57 -11.20
N ALA A 108 -4.95 -4.80 -11.72
CA ALA A 108 -4.12 -5.32 -12.81
C ALA A 108 -4.70 -5.02 -14.21
N ASP A 109 -5.91 -4.45 -14.27
CA ASP A 109 -6.60 -4.04 -15.49
C ASP A 109 -7.58 -2.93 -15.12
N THR A 110 -7.08 -1.71 -15.04
CA THR A 110 -7.84 -0.55 -14.55
C THR A 110 -8.88 -0.03 -15.54
N GLY A 111 -8.75 -0.40 -16.82
CA GLY A 111 -9.55 0.16 -17.90
C GLY A 111 -9.31 1.66 -18.15
N LEU A 112 -8.18 2.19 -17.67
CA LEU A 112 -7.74 3.56 -17.92
C LEU A 112 -6.83 3.60 -19.16
N ASP A 113 -6.77 4.77 -19.79
CA ASP A 113 -5.88 4.99 -20.93
C ASP A 113 -4.40 4.93 -20.54
N ASP A 114 -3.53 4.66 -21.51
CA ASP A 114 -2.08 4.75 -21.34
C ASP A 114 -1.68 6.19 -21.02
N ALA A 115 -0.67 6.35 -20.16
CA ALA A 115 -0.09 7.65 -19.83
C ALA A 115 -1.15 8.72 -19.45
N CYS A 116 -2.15 8.34 -18.65
CA CYS A 116 -3.23 9.22 -18.20
C CYS A 116 -3.02 9.78 -16.78
N ALA A 117 -2.04 9.29 -16.02
CA ALA A 117 -1.80 9.68 -14.63
C ALA A 117 -0.39 10.24 -14.42
N ASP A 118 -0.26 11.24 -13.54
CA ASP A 118 1.02 11.74 -13.05
C ASP A 118 1.49 10.96 -11.82
N VAL A 119 0.53 10.47 -11.01
CA VAL A 119 0.82 9.70 -9.80
C VAL A 119 -0.13 8.51 -9.71
N VAL A 120 0.43 7.33 -9.43
CA VAL A 120 -0.32 6.15 -8.99
C VAL A 120 0.02 5.89 -7.54
N VAL A 121 -0.98 5.54 -6.71
CA VAL A 121 -0.80 5.20 -5.30
C VAL A 121 -1.39 3.83 -5.02
N GLY A 122 -0.64 2.96 -4.33
CA GLY A 122 -1.12 1.67 -3.83
C GLY A 122 -0.70 1.45 -2.38
N GLU A 123 -1.65 1.27 -1.46
CA GLU A 123 -1.35 1.11 -0.04
C GLU A 123 -1.92 -0.16 0.53
N ALA A 124 -1.04 -1.01 1.12
CA ALA A 124 -1.35 -2.26 1.81
C ALA A 124 -2.18 -3.24 0.96
N MET A 125 -1.94 -3.27 -0.36
CA MET A 125 -2.71 -4.09 -1.29
C MET A 125 -1.86 -5.15 -2.01
N LEU A 126 -0.61 -4.84 -2.37
CA LEU A 126 0.28 -5.75 -3.10
C LEU A 126 0.73 -6.92 -2.23
N THR A 127 0.98 -6.71 -0.94
CA THR A 127 1.36 -7.79 -0.01
C THR A 127 0.38 -8.96 -0.01
N MET A 128 -0.90 -8.71 -0.28
CA MET A 128 -1.96 -9.72 -0.31
C MET A 128 -2.12 -10.42 -1.67
N GLN A 129 -1.30 -10.07 -2.64
CA GLN A 129 -1.32 -10.64 -3.98
C GLN A 129 -0.27 -11.74 -4.17
N GLY A 130 -0.53 -12.67 -5.09
CA GLY A 130 0.49 -13.60 -5.58
C GLY A 130 1.52 -12.88 -6.47
N ASP A 131 2.68 -13.50 -6.68
CA ASP A 131 3.80 -12.83 -7.34
C ASP A 131 3.46 -12.40 -8.79
N LYS A 132 2.75 -13.26 -9.54
CA LYS A 132 2.25 -12.90 -10.88
C LYS A 132 1.26 -11.72 -10.86
N SER A 133 0.37 -11.69 -9.86
CA SER A 133 -0.60 -10.60 -9.72
C SER A 133 0.08 -9.30 -9.30
N LYS A 134 1.10 -9.36 -8.42
CA LYS A 134 1.92 -8.19 -8.08
C LYS A 134 2.56 -7.59 -9.32
N ALA A 135 3.24 -8.42 -10.12
CA ALA A 135 3.89 -7.98 -11.35
C ALA A 135 2.89 -7.37 -12.34
N ALA A 136 1.71 -7.98 -12.51
CA ALA A 136 0.67 -7.45 -13.39
C ALA A 136 0.15 -6.07 -12.90
N ILE A 137 -0.07 -5.91 -11.59
CA ILE A 137 -0.53 -4.63 -11.01
C ILE A 137 0.53 -3.55 -11.18
N VAL A 138 1.81 -3.87 -10.95
CA VAL A 138 2.91 -2.90 -11.12
C VAL A 138 3.09 -2.53 -12.59
N ALA A 139 2.98 -3.49 -13.51
CA ALA A 139 2.99 -3.23 -14.95
C ALA A 139 1.82 -2.33 -15.38
N GLU A 140 0.62 -2.56 -14.85
CA GLU A 140 -0.54 -1.70 -15.11
C GLU A 140 -0.33 -0.28 -14.55
N ALA A 141 0.21 -0.15 -13.34
CA ALA A 141 0.57 1.15 -12.79
C ALA A 141 1.59 1.88 -13.68
N ALA A 142 2.61 1.17 -14.16
CA ALA A 142 3.59 1.74 -15.09
C ALA A 142 2.98 2.11 -16.46
N ARG A 143 1.98 1.36 -16.95
CA ARG A 143 1.26 1.66 -18.20
C ARG A 143 0.49 2.97 -18.10
N VAL A 144 -0.30 3.15 -17.05
CA VAL A 144 -1.15 4.34 -16.86
C VAL A 144 -0.35 5.58 -16.49
N LEU A 145 0.89 5.43 -15.98
CA LEU A 145 1.77 6.56 -15.69
C LEU A 145 2.28 7.23 -16.97
N ARG A 146 2.25 8.55 -17.00
CA ARG A 146 3.00 9.37 -17.95
C ARG A 146 4.51 9.19 -17.76
N PRO A 147 5.34 9.42 -18.78
CA PRO A 147 6.77 9.63 -18.58
C PRO A 147 7.01 10.71 -17.50
N GLY A 148 7.96 10.49 -16.58
CA GLY A 148 8.18 11.33 -15.39
C GLY A 148 7.17 11.14 -14.26
N GLY A 149 6.08 10.42 -14.48
CA GLY A 149 5.06 10.10 -13.47
C GLY A 149 5.58 9.16 -12.37
N ARG A 150 4.93 9.14 -11.21
CA ARG A 150 5.39 8.42 -10.01
C ARG A 150 4.43 7.33 -9.56
N TYR A 151 4.99 6.19 -9.19
CA TYR A 151 4.27 5.14 -8.45
C TYR A 151 4.72 5.14 -6.99
N ALA A 152 3.79 5.36 -6.08
CA ALA A 152 4.00 5.36 -4.64
C ALA A 152 3.32 4.13 -4.02
N ILE A 153 4.09 3.27 -3.35
CA ILE A 153 3.57 2.10 -2.65
C ILE A 153 3.93 2.13 -1.17
N HIS A 154 3.00 1.66 -0.33
CA HIS A 154 3.24 1.43 1.09
C HIS A 154 2.74 0.05 1.46
N GLU A 155 3.66 -0.85 1.83
CA GLU A 155 3.39 -2.27 1.96
C GLU A 155 3.97 -2.86 3.24
N LEU A 156 3.64 -4.12 3.52
CA LEU A 156 4.31 -4.88 4.57
C LEU A 156 5.64 -5.40 4.00
N GLY A 157 6.70 -5.12 4.72
CA GLY A 157 8.04 -5.61 4.43
C GLY A 157 8.56 -6.57 5.47
N VAL A 158 9.65 -7.23 5.13
CA VAL A 158 10.51 -8.00 6.04
C VAL A 158 11.95 -7.49 5.94
N ALA A 159 12.67 -7.58 7.04
CA ALA A 159 14.06 -7.19 7.16
C ALA A 159 14.81 -8.21 8.04
N PRO A 160 16.11 -8.42 7.84
CA PRO A 160 16.95 -7.80 6.79
C PRO A 160 16.74 -8.41 5.39
N ASP A 161 17.42 -7.86 4.37
CA ASP A 161 17.30 -8.35 2.98
C ASP A 161 17.84 -9.79 2.81
N ASP A 162 18.77 -10.22 3.65
CA ASP A 162 19.37 -11.56 3.70
C ASP A 162 18.67 -12.49 4.71
N ILE A 163 17.38 -12.24 4.99
CA ILE A 163 16.57 -13.08 5.88
C ILE A 163 16.64 -14.56 5.46
N ASP A 164 16.82 -15.46 6.43
CA ASP A 164 16.87 -16.90 6.20
C ASP A 164 15.57 -17.40 5.52
N GLU A 165 15.71 -18.23 4.47
CA GLU A 165 14.57 -18.67 3.64
C GLU A 165 13.61 -19.59 4.41
N GLU A 166 14.10 -20.45 5.29
CA GLU A 166 13.24 -21.33 6.09
C GLU A 166 12.46 -20.53 7.12
N TYR A 167 13.14 -19.61 7.80
CA TYR A 167 12.53 -18.66 8.73
C TYR A 167 11.49 -17.76 8.03
N TYR A 168 11.82 -17.21 6.87
CA TYR A 168 10.88 -16.41 6.07
C TYR A 168 9.64 -17.20 5.64
N THR A 169 9.84 -18.44 5.21
CA THR A 169 8.73 -19.34 4.86
C THR A 169 7.83 -19.61 6.08
N GLN A 170 8.41 -19.82 7.27
CA GLN A 170 7.65 -20.01 8.49
C GLN A 170 6.88 -18.74 8.89
N LEU A 171 7.53 -17.57 8.81
CA LEU A 171 6.89 -16.27 9.04
C LEU A 171 5.66 -16.09 8.15
N ARG A 172 5.78 -16.34 6.84
CA ARG A 172 4.66 -16.23 5.89
C ARG A 172 3.51 -17.18 6.23
N ARG A 173 3.81 -18.42 6.60
CA ARG A 173 2.79 -19.41 7.00
C ARG A 173 2.04 -18.98 8.26
N ASP A 174 2.76 -18.52 9.27
CA ASP A 174 2.17 -18.07 10.53
C ASP A 174 1.34 -16.80 10.32
N LEU A 175 1.83 -15.88 9.50
CA LEU A 175 1.11 -14.66 9.12
C LEU A 175 -0.19 -15.00 8.39
N ALA A 176 -0.12 -15.86 7.36
CA ALA A 176 -1.30 -16.26 6.59
C ALA A 176 -2.38 -16.92 7.46
N ARG A 177 -1.98 -17.75 8.43
CA ARG A 177 -2.91 -18.34 9.41
C ARG A 177 -3.55 -17.29 10.31
N ALA A 178 -2.75 -16.34 10.81
CA ALA A 178 -3.24 -15.35 11.75
C ALA A 178 -4.20 -14.34 11.10
N ILE A 179 -3.92 -13.91 9.86
CA ILE A 179 -4.73 -12.89 9.19
C ILE A 179 -5.73 -13.45 8.18
N HIS A 180 -5.74 -14.75 7.93
CA HIS A 180 -6.60 -15.44 6.94
C HIS A 180 -6.50 -14.84 5.53
N VAL A 181 -5.31 -14.39 5.17
CA VAL A 181 -4.92 -13.93 3.84
C VAL A 181 -3.53 -14.45 3.55
N ASN A 182 -3.29 -14.90 2.33
CA ASN A 182 -1.96 -15.35 1.91
C ASN A 182 -1.04 -14.15 1.69
N ALA A 183 -0.68 -13.46 2.79
CA ALA A 183 0.23 -12.34 2.74
C ALA A 183 1.64 -12.78 2.35
N ARG A 184 2.24 -12.02 1.46
CA ARG A 184 3.60 -12.21 0.94
C ARG A 184 4.38 -10.91 1.08
N PRO A 185 4.77 -10.55 2.32
CA PRO A 185 5.66 -9.40 2.53
C PRO A 185 6.99 -9.68 1.82
N MET A 186 7.67 -8.66 1.37
CA MET A 186 8.93 -8.79 0.66
C MET A 186 10.00 -7.94 1.35
N THR A 187 11.27 -8.25 1.11
CA THR A 187 12.38 -7.41 1.57
C THR A 187 12.43 -6.09 0.80
N ALA A 188 13.20 -5.12 1.29
CA ALA A 188 13.35 -3.85 0.60
C ALA A 188 13.95 -4.02 -0.80
N ALA A 189 14.96 -4.88 -0.93
CA ALA A 189 15.57 -5.21 -2.22
C ALA A 189 14.56 -5.86 -3.18
N ALA A 190 13.71 -6.78 -2.68
CA ALA A 190 12.71 -7.45 -3.51
C ALA A 190 11.56 -6.51 -3.94
N TRP A 191 11.11 -5.59 -3.07
CA TRP A 191 10.13 -4.55 -3.46
C TRP A 191 10.70 -3.61 -4.51
N ARG A 192 11.98 -3.20 -4.36
CA ARG A 192 12.68 -2.40 -5.36
C ARG A 192 12.76 -3.13 -6.69
N GLY A 193 13.25 -4.37 -6.72
CA GLY A 193 13.36 -5.17 -7.94
C GLY A 193 12.03 -5.33 -8.66
N LEU A 194 10.91 -5.54 -7.93
CA LEU A 194 9.57 -5.62 -8.51
C LEU A 194 9.17 -4.35 -9.28
N LEU A 195 9.54 -3.17 -8.79
CA LEU A 195 9.27 -1.88 -9.48
C LEU A 195 10.22 -1.69 -10.67
N GLU A 196 11.49 -2.04 -10.50
CA GLU A 196 12.52 -1.93 -11.54
C GLU A 196 12.26 -2.90 -12.71
N ASP A 197 11.77 -4.11 -12.44
CA ASP A 197 11.36 -5.09 -13.46
C ASP A 197 10.21 -4.57 -14.36
N ALA A 198 9.42 -3.64 -13.86
CA ALA A 198 8.38 -2.96 -14.64
C ALA A 198 8.87 -1.68 -15.34
N GLY A 199 10.17 -1.42 -15.35
CA GLY A 199 10.78 -0.25 -16.00
C GLY A 199 10.70 1.05 -15.20
N LEU A 200 10.39 0.97 -13.89
CA LEU A 200 10.39 2.13 -13.00
C LEU A 200 11.75 2.29 -12.32
N VAL A 201 12.11 3.52 -11.96
CA VAL A 201 13.34 3.85 -11.21
C VAL A 201 12.96 4.27 -9.80
N VAL A 202 13.49 3.58 -8.78
CA VAL A 202 13.16 3.87 -7.38
C VAL A 202 13.98 5.05 -6.86
N ASP A 203 13.27 6.16 -6.56
CA ASP A 203 13.86 7.40 -6.07
C ASP A 203 13.98 7.45 -4.55
N TRP A 204 13.04 6.84 -3.85
CA TRP A 204 12.94 6.95 -2.40
C TRP A 204 12.43 5.66 -1.78
N VAL A 205 13.01 5.29 -0.65
CA VAL A 205 12.60 4.15 0.19
C VAL A 205 12.70 4.58 1.65
N ASP A 206 11.69 4.25 2.44
CA ASP A 206 11.74 4.40 3.89
C ASP A 206 11.01 3.23 4.58
N THR A 207 11.38 2.97 5.83
CA THR A 207 10.81 1.89 6.62
C THR A 207 10.42 2.36 8.01
N ALA A 208 9.38 1.73 8.56
CA ALA A 208 8.97 1.97 9.93
C ALA A 208 8.62 0.65 10.63
N PRO A 209 8.81 0.53 11.95
CA PRO A 209 8.44 -0.67 12.68
C PRO A 209 6.97 -1.02 12.50
N MET A 210 6.68 -2.29 12.21
CA MET A 210 5.32 -2.81 12.09
C MET A 210 4.67 -2.92 13.49
N ALA A 211 3.97 -1.87 13.90
CA ALA A 211 3.40 -1.75 15.25
C ALA A 211 1.86 -1.67 15.23
N LEU A 212 1.20 -2.27 14.22
CA LEU A 212 -0.23 -2.13 13.92
C LEU A 212 -1.16 -2.41 15.12
N LEU A 213 -0.79 -3.33 16.00
CA LEU A 213 -1.59 -3.72 17.17
C LEU A 213 -1.02 -3.23 18.50
N LYS A 214 0.02 -2.39 18.50
CA LYS A 214 0.53 -1.77 19.73
C LYS A 214 -0.42 -0.64 20.19
N MET A 215 -0.67 -0.58 21.50
CA MET A 215 -1.55 0.43 22.09
C MET A 215 -1.04 1.86 21.84
N SER A 216 0.27 2.08 21.95
CA SER A 216 0.90 3.37 21.67
C SER A 216 0.69 3.82 20.21
N ARG A 217 0.72 2.88 19.26
CA ARG A 217 0.42 3.15 17.86
C ARG A 217 -1.07 3.46 17.66
N ASN A 218 -1.95 2.66 18.26
CA ASN A 218 -3.39 2.93 18.18
C ASN A 218 -3.75 4.30 18.74
N LEU A 219 -3.13 4.71 19.85
CA LEU A 219 -3.34 6.04 20.42
C LEU A 219 -2.88 7.17 19.49
N ARG A 220 -1.76 6.96 18.80
CA ARG A 220 -1.21 7.94 17.84
C ARG A 220 -2.04 8.05 16.57
N ASP A 221 -2.43 6.91 15.98
CA ASP A 221 -3.08 6.83 14.67
C ASP A 221 -4.60 7.09 14.76
N GLU A 222 -5.26 6.67 15.85
CA GLU A 222 -6.72 6.75 16.02
C GLU A 222 -7.15 7.81 17.03
N GLY A 223 -6.20 8.37 17.78
CA GLY A 223 -6.47 9.26 18.91
C GLY A 223 -7.06 8.55 20.15
N PRO A 224 -7.20 9.24 21.29
CA PRO A 224 -7.68 8.61 22.52
C PRO A 224 -9.10 8.05 22.41
N GLY A 225 -10.02 8.74 21.76
CA GLY A 225 -11.39 8.26 21.54
C GLY A 225 -11.46 7.04 20.62
N GLY A 226 -10.64 7.02 19.55
CA GLY A 226 -10.53 5.86 18.66
C GLY A 226 -9.93 4.64 19.36
N ALA A 227 -8.86 4.82 20.12
CA ALA A 227 -8.25 3.77 20.91
C ALA A 227 -9.21 3.18 21.96
N ALA A 228 -9.96 4.04 22.67
CA ALA A 228 -10.98 3.60 23.63
C ALA A 228 -12.11 2.80 22.94
N ARG A 229 -12.59 3.24 21.77
CA ARG A 229 -13.59 2.52 20.98
C ARG A 229 -13.10 1.15 20.55
N ILE A 230 -11.85 1.04 20.04
CA ILE A 230 -11.24 -0.25 19.66
C ILE A 230 -11.21 -1.19 20.86
N MET A 231 -10.72 -0.70 22.00
CA MET A 231 -10.66 -1.48 23.25
C MET A 231 -12.04 -1.97 23.66
N TRP A 232 -13.05 -1.08 23.67
CA TRP A 232 -14.41 -1.42 24.02
C TRP A 232 -15.00 -2.51 23.11
N ASN A 233 -14.87 -2.36 21.79
CA ASN A 233 -15.36 -3.34 20.82
C ASN A 233 -14.71 -4.71 21.02
N VAL A 234 -13.38 -4.75 21.18
CA VAL A 234 -12.63 -5.99 21.43
C VAL A 234 -13.03 -6.63 22.78
N MET A 235 -13.34 -5.84 23.80
CA MET A 235 -13.76 -6.40 25.09
C MET A 235 -15.18 -6.99 25.05
N ARG A 236 -16.09 -6.38 24.32
CA ARG A 236 -17.50 -6.83 24.24
C ARG A 236 -17.71 -8.07 23.36
N ASP A 237 -16.91 -8.24 22.33
CA ASP A 237 -17.03 -9.34 21.37
C ASP A 237 -15.95 -10.39 21.61
N LYS A 238 -16.35 -11.57 22.10
CA LYS A 238 -15.44 -12.68 22.40
C LYS A 238 -14.73 -13.21 21.13
N ALA A 239 -15.44 -13.30 20.00
CA ALA A 239 -14.87 -13.78 18.75
C ALA A 239 -13.86 -12.77 18.18
N LEU A 240 -14.21 -11.48 18.18
CA LEU A 240 -13.33 -10.39 17.77
C LEU A 240 -12.08 -10.36 18.64
N ARG A 241 -12.22 -10.48 19.96
CA ARG A 241 -11.10 -10.52 20.88
C ARG A 241 -10.16 -11.69 20.61
N ALA A 242 -10.69 -12.90 20.39
CA ALA A 242 -9.88 -14.07 20.09
C ALA A 242 -9.03 -13.85 18.81
N ARG A 243 -9.63 -13.34 17.74
CA ARG A 243 -8.94 -13.04 16.48
C ARG A 243 -7.88 -11.94 16.62
N VAL A 244 -8.21 -10.85 17.30
CA VAL A 244 -7.25 -9.74 17.52
C VAL A 244 -6.06 -10.22 18.37
N MET A 245 -6.29 -11.06 19.38
CA MET A 245 -5.22 -11.60 20.21
C MET A 245 -4.34 -12.61 19.46
N GLU A 246 -4.91 -13.44 18.58
CA GLU A 246 -4.18 -14.33 17.69
C GLU A 246 -3.24 -13.53 16.76
N MET A 247 -3.77 -12.55 16.04
CA MET A 247 -2.97 -11.66 15.19
C MET A 247 -1.87 -10.96 15.99
N ARG A 248 -2.20 -10.45 17.18
CA ARG A 248 -1.21 -9.78 18.05
C ARG A 248 -0.06 -10.69 18.46
N ARG A 249 -0.34 -11.97 18.80
CA ARG A 249 0.71 -12.94 19.15
C ARG A 249 1.65 -13.17 17.97
N THR A 250 1.13 -13.35 16.77
CA THR A 250 1.93 -13.53 15.55
C THR A 250 2.76 -12.30 15.26
N PHE A 251 2.16 -11.11 15.27
CA PHE A 251 2.87 -9.85 15.02
C PHE A 251 3.94 -9.55 16.08
N THR A 252 3.71 -9.91 17.34
CA THR A 252 4.72 -9.75 18.39
C THR A 252 5.88 -10.74 18.22
N ARG A 253 5.60 -11.99 17.77
CA ARG A 253 6.64 -12.98 17.51
C ARG A 253 7.63 -12.50 16.46
N TYR A 254 7.14 -11.89 15.39
CA TYR A 254 7.94 -11.45 14.24
C TYR A 254 8.18 -9.93 14.21
N GLU A 255 8.00 -9.27 15.36
CA GLU A 255 8.05 -7.80 15.43
C GLU A 255 9.38 -7.19 14.97
N LYS A 256 10.49 -7.90 15.16
CA LYS A 256 11.82 -7.42 14.80
C LYS A 256 12.10 -7.50 13.31
N ASP A 257 11.42 -8.42 12.63
CA ASP A 257 11.66 -8.75 11.23
C ASP A 257 10.56 -8.20 10.30
N MET A 258 9.46 -7.71 10.87
CA MET A 258 8.34 -7.12 10.12
C MET A 258 8.39 -5.60 10.18
N VAL A 259 8.38 -4.98 9.02
CA VAL A 259 8.38 -3.52 8.85
C VAL A 259 7.23 -3.07 7.96
N GLY A 260 6.78 -1.83 8.12
CA GLY A 260 6.12 -1.11 7.05
C GLY A 260 7.21 -0.56 6.14
N ILE A 261 7.04 -0.68 4.85
CA ILE A 261 7.96 -0.13 3.85
C ILE A 261 7.20 0.72 2.87
N ALA A 262 7.73 1.88 2.53
CA ALA A 262 7.19 2.73 1.49
C ALA A 262 8.27 3.03 0.45
N LEU A 263 7.87 3.01 -0.82
CA LEU A 263 8.73 3.32 -1.95
C LEU A 263 8.02 4.31 -2.87
N VAL A 264 8.80 5.19 -3.46
CA VAL A 264 8.36 6.03 -4.59
C VAL A 264 9.32 5.81 -5.73
N ALA A 265 8.78 5.45 -6.89
CA ALA A 265 9.53 5.24 -8.11
C ALA A 265 8.94 6.11 -9.23
N HIS A 266 9.75 6.51 -10.19
CA HIS A 266 9.26 7.22 -11.37
C HIS A 266 9.39 6.39 -12.64
N LYS A 267 8.53 6.68 -13.62
CA LYS A 267 8.65 6.19 -15.00
C LYS A 267 9.64 7.09 -15.73
N PRO A 268 10.73 6.55 -16.31
CA PRO A 268 11.70 7.35 -17.06
C PRO A 268 11.05 8.17 -18.16
N GLU A 269 11.63 9.35 -18.47
CA GLU A 269 11.23 10.15 -19.63
C GLU A 269 11.50 9.38 -20.92
N ALA A 270 10.61 9.51 -21.90
CA ALA A 270 10.81 8.90 -23.20
C ALA A 270 12.05 9.56 -23.87
N GLY A 271 13.18 8.83 -23.91
CA GLY A 271 14.45 9.33 -24.50
C GLY A 271 15.64 9.32 -23.58
N ALA A 272 15.51 8.96 -22.28
CA ALA A 272 16.64 8.81 -21.36
C ALA A 272 17.35 7.43 -21.47
N GLY A 273 17.18 6.72 -22.58
CA GLY A 273 17.91 5.48 -22.91
C GLY A 273 19.33 5.80 -23.34
N THR A 274 20.31 5.43 -22.52
CA THR A 274 21.73 5.21 -22.77
C THR A 274 22.27 5.79 -24.08
N ALA A 275 22.92 6.94 -24.01
CA ALA A 275 23.90 7.31 -25.04
C ALA A 275 24.92 6.16 -25.14
N PRO A 276 25.22 5.61 -26.31
CA PRO A 276 26.30 4.65 -26.43
C PRO A 276 27.59 5.32 -26.01
N GLU A 277 28.30 4.69 -25.06
CA GLU A 277 29.65 5.05 -24.68
C GLU A 277 30.48 5.04 -25.96
N GLU A 278 30.88 6.22 -26.45
CA GLU A 278 31.75 6.34 -27.61
C GLU A 278 33.06 5.60 -27.29
N ALA A 279 33.23 4.46 -27.92
CA ALA A 279 34.47 3.72 -27.93
C ALA A 279 35.56 4.68 -28.49
N GLY A 280 36.43 5.13 -27.58
CA GLY A 280 37.58 5.96 -27.91
C GLY A 280 38.39 5.33 -29.04
N ALA A 281 38.40 5.96 -30.19
CA ALA A 281 39.27 5.64 -31.29
C ALA A 281 40.74 5.91 -30.85
N GLU A 282 41.46 4.85 -30.53
CA GLU A 282 42.89 4.91 -30.41
C GLU A 282 43.51 5.28 -31.77
N GLY A 283 43.99 6.50 -31.86
CA GLY A 283 44.74 6.99 -32.98
C GLY A 283 46.08 6.26 -33.08
N SER A 284 46.18 5.40 -34.05
CA SER A 284 47.45 4.81 -34.53
C SER A 284 48.27 5.90 -35.18
N SER A 285 49.40 6.28 -34.58
CA SER A 285 50.42 7.11 -35.21
C SER A 285 51.41 6.27 -35.97
N PRO A 286 51.68 6.54 -37.26
CA PRO A 286 52.73 5.81 -37.98
C PRO A 286 54.08 6.52 -37.71
N GLY A 287 55.01 5.75 -37.16
CA GLY A 287 56.43 6.19 -37.06
C GLY A 287 57.10 6.13 -38.42
N ALA A 288 57.87 7.15 -38.69
CA ALA A 288 58.95 7.19 -39.64
C ALA A 288 60.29 6.98 -38.94
#